data_1d0fc046bb0148c9eb8db9d54b86b02d
#
_entry.id   1d0fc046bb0148c9eb8db9d54b86b02d
#
_cell.length_a   1.000
_cell.length_b   1.000
_cell.length_c   1.000
_cell.angle_alpha   90.00
_cell.angle_beta   90.00
_cell.angle_gamma   90.00
#
_symmetry.space_group_name_H-M   'P 1'
#
loop_
_entity.id
_entity.type
_entity.pdbx_description
1 polymer ?
#
loop_
_entity_poly.entity_id
_entity_poly.type
_entity_poly.pdbx_seq_one_letter_code
_entity_poly.pdbx_strand_id
1 'polypeptide(L)'
;MGLKTLKLIKCIKMLNNEMVNHPNHYGGEDNPYEAIKVIEAWDLGFHLGNTVKYISRAGKKHKDKELEDLLKAKWYLDRKIKNIQNGK
;
A
#
# COMPACT_ATOMS: atom_id res chain seq x y z
N MET A 1 -0.46 13.30 -13.54
CA MET A 1 0.86 12.75 -13.63
C MET A 1 1.24 12.46 -15.05
N GLY A 2 2.33 12.95 -15.49
CA GLY A 2 2.71 12.80 -16.85
C GLY A 2 3.65 11.68 -17.11
N LEU A 3 3.92 11.48 -18.35
CA LEU A 3 4.86 10.47 -18.79
C LEU A 3 6.24 10.69 -18.25
N LYS A 4 6.63 11.93 -18.04
CA LYS A 4 7.94 12.17 -17.51
C LYS A 4 8.07 11.69 -16.09
N THR A 5 7.01 11.77 -15.32
CA THR A 5 7.03 11.20 -13.98
C THR A 5 7.18 9.70 -14.04
N LEU A 6 6.52 9.08 -14.99
CA LEU A 6 6.64 7.66 -15.17
C LEU A 6 8.04 7.25 -15.54
N LYS A 7 8.69 8.02 -16.40
CA LYS A 7 10.04 7.71 -16.79
C LYS A 7 10.99 7.83 -15.62
N LEU A 8 10.80 8.86 -14.83
CA LEU A 8 11.63 9.06 -13.68
C LEU A 8 11.46 7.91 -12.70
N ILE A 9 10.24 7.50 -12.49
CA ILE A 9 9.96 6.40 -11.60
C ILE A 9 10.61 5.13 -12.10
N LYS A 10 10.60 4.92 -13.39
CA LYS A 10 11.24 3.76 -13.97
C LYS A 10 12.73 3.74 -13.71
N CYS A 11 13.37 4.87 -13.88
CA CYS A 11 14.80 4.96 -13.61
C CYS A 11 15.11 4.65 -12.17
N ILE A 12 14.36 5.24 -11.28
CA ILE A 12 14.54 5.02 -9.86
C ILE A 12 14.30 3.54 -9.54
N LYS A 13 13.30 2.98 -10.16
CA LYS A 13 12.97 1.59 -9.95
C LYS A 13 14.11 0.68 -10.36
N MET A 14 14.75 0.98 -11.47
CA MET A 14 15.86 0.18 -11.91
C MET A 14 17.02 0.25 -10.93
N LEU A 15 17.26 1.42 -10.39
CA LEU A 15 18.34 1.59 -9.43
C LEU A 15 18.04 0.90 -8.12
N ASN A 16 16.77 0.91 -7.72
CA ASN A 16 16.37 0.40 -6.42
C ASN A 16 15.67 -0.94 -6.49
N ASN A 17 15.75 -1.57 -7.62
CA ASN A 17 14.99 -2.79 -7.83
C ASN A 17 15.27 -3.86 -6.80
N GLU A 18 16.48 -3.91 -6.33
CA GLU A 18 16.86 -4.89 -5.33
C GLU A 18 16.51 -4.46 -3.93
N MET A 19 16.30 -3.17 -3.75
CA MET A 19 15.96 -2.63 -2.45
C MET A 19 14.47 -2.61 -2.22
N VAL A 20 13.74 -2.37 -3.29
CA VAL A 20 12.28 -2.32 -3.23
C VAL A 20 11.76 -3.54 -3.93
N ASN A 21 11.72 -4.65 -3.24
CA ASN A 21 11.26 -5.84 -3.85
C ASN A 21 9.75 -5.99 -3.75
N HIS A 22 9.21 -6.85 -4.57
CA HIS A 22 7.78 -7.10 -4.63
C HIS A 22 7.50 -8.45 -4.01
N PRO A 23 7.18 -8.47 -2.74
CA PRO A 23 6.95 -9.74 -2.04
C PRO A 23 5.82 -10.52 -2.68
N ASN A 24 5.99 -11.81 -2.76
CA ASN A 24 5.00 -12.66 -3.40
C ASN A 24 3.64 -12.58 -2.74
N HIS A 25 3.59 -12.34 -1.44
CA HIS A 25 2.31 -12.28 -0.75
C HIS A 25 1.50 -11.04 -1.11
N TYR A 26 2.09 -10.12 -1.87
CA TYR A 26 1.37 -8.96 -2.39
C TYR A 26 1.00 -9.16 -3.85
N GLY A 27 1.26 -10.31 -4.41
CA GLY A 27 0.88 -10.60 -5.78
C GLY A 27 2.00 -10.46 -6.79
N GLY A 28 3.17 -9.97 -6.34
CA GLY A 28 4.31 -9.89 -7.23
C GLY A 28 4.33 -8.64 -8.09
N GLU A 29 5.39 -8.55 -8.88
CA GLU A 29 5.70 -7.35 -9.62
C GLU A 29 4.75 -7.10 -10.79
N ASP A 30 4.26 -8.16 -11.40
CA ASP A 30 3.41 -8.06 -12.58
C ASP A 30 1.93 -7.99 -12.25
N ASN A 31 1.57 -8.11 -11.00
CA ASN A 31 0.18 -8.11 -10.61
C ASN A 31 -0.34 -6.67 -10.56
N PRO A 32 -1.35 -6.31 -11.39
CA PRO A 32 -1.87 -4.94 -11.36
C PRO A 32 -2.59 -4.61 -10.07
N TYR A 33 -2.89 -5.61 -9.27
CA TYR A 33 -3.60 -5.41 -8.01
C TYR A 33 -2.68 -5.47 -6.81
N GLU A 34 -1.37 -5.41 -7.03
CA GLU A 34 -0.43 -5.29 -5.95
C GLU A 34 -0.76 -4.05 -5.13
N ALA A 35 -0.67 -4.16 -3.80
CA ALA A 35 -1.14 -3.09 -2.93
C ALA A 35 -0.57 -1.72 -3.28
N ILE A 36 0.72 -1.65 -3.54
CA ILE A 36 1.33 -0.35 -3.84
C ILE A 36 0.76 0.25 -5.13
N LYS A 37 0.45 -0.59 -6.11
CA LYS A 37 -0.11 -0.11 -7.37
C LYS A 37 -1.53 0.41 -7.17
N VAL A 38 -2.30 -0.27 -6.35
CA VAL A 38 -3.66 0.18 -6.04
C VAL A 38 -3.61 1.50 -5.29
N ILE A 39 -2.73 1.58 -4.30
CA ILE A 39 -2.59 2.80 -3.51
C ILE A 39 -2.23 3.97 -4.40
N GLU A 40 -1.33 3.76 -5.34
CA GLU A 40 -0.93 4.81 -6.27
C GLU A 40 -2.05 5.16 -7.24
N ALA A 41 -2.70 4.14 -7.79
CA ALA A 41 -3.76 4.35 -8.77
C ALA A 41 -4.93 5.11 -8.18
N TRP A 42 -5.25 4.84 -6.94
CA TRP A 42 -6.36 5.50 -6.27
C TRP A 42 -5.96 6.79 -5.57
N ASP A 43 -4.68 7.12 -5.64
CA ASP A 43 -4.14 8.34 -5.03
C ASP A 43 -4.46 8.40 -3.54
N LEU A 44 -4.25 7.32 -2.86
CA LEU A 44 -4.52 7.24 -1.43
C LEU A 44 -3.37 7.86 -0.65
N GLY A 45 -3.71 8.56 0.42
CA GLY A 45 -2.72 9.12 1.30
C GLY A 45 -2.20 8.09 2.28
N PHE A 46 -1.48 8.57 3.27
CA PHE A 46 -0.81 7.70 4.22
C PHE A 46 -1.77 6.79 4.95
N HIS A 47 -2.84 7.34 5.50
CA HIS A 47 -3.76 6.55 6.33
C HIS A 47 -4.50 5.51 5.50
N LEU A 48 -5.10 5.95 4.39
CA LEU A 48 -5.86 5.02 3.57
C LEU A 48 -4.95 4.03 2.86
N GLY A 49 -3.74 4.47 2.51
CA GLY A 49 -2.76 3.56 1.93
C GLY A 49 -2.37 2.45 2.89
N ASN A 50 -2.14 2.80 4.15
CA ASN A 50 -1.84 1.77 5.13
C ASN A 50 -3.02 0.86 5.39
N THR A 51 -4.23 1.42 5.35
CA THR A 51 -5.43 0.61 5.49
C THR A 51 -5.48 -0.46 4.41
N VAL A 52 -5.29 -0.05 3.16
CA VAL A 52 -5.31 -0.98 2.04
C VAL A 52 -4.17 -2.00 2.16
N LYS A 53 -2.99 -1.53 2.54
CA LYS A 53 -1.84 -2.41 2.69
C LYS A 53 -2.14 -3.54 3.68
N TYR A 54 -2.64 -3.19 4.85
CA TYR A 54 -2.89 -4.20 5.87
C TYR A 54 -4.05 -5.12 5.50
N ILE A 55 -5.06 -4.60 4.83
CA ILE A 55 -6.13 -5.45 4.35
C ILE A 55 -5.59 -6.45 3.33
N SER A 56 -4.75 -6.00 2.42
CA SER A 56 -4.24 -6.85 1.36
C SER A 56 -3.37 -7.98 1.88
N ARG A 57 -2.73 -7.78 3.03
CA ARG A 57 -1.83 -8.80 3.57
C ARG A 57 -2.44 -9.63 4.68
N ALA A 58 -3.65 -9.28 5.15
CA ALA A 58 -4.25 -9.94 6.30
C ALA A 58 -4.33 -11.44 6.10
N GLY A 59 -3.65 -12.18 6.95
CA GLY A 59 -3.65 -13.63 6.90
C GLY A 59 -2.85 -14.25 5.78
N LYS A 60 -2.25 -13.44 4.91
CA LYS A 60 -1.51 -13.97 3.77
C LYS A 60 -0.03 -14.11 4.05
N LYS A 61 0.52 -13.14 4.76
CA LYS A 61 1.92 -13.23 5.13
C LYS A 61 2.11 -14.20 6.27
N HIS A 62 1.26 -14.09 7.30
CA HIS A 62 1.27 -14.98 8.45
C HIS A 62 -0.18 -15.21 8.85
N LYS A 63 -0.63 -16.44 8.77
CA LYS A 63 -2.03 -16.74 9.06
C LYS A 63 -2.43 -16.42 10.50
N ASP A 64 -1.51 -16.61 11.41
CA ASP A 64 -1.78 -16.33 12.82
C ASP A 64 -1.78 -14.83 13.12
N LYS A 65 -1.47 -14.01 12.13
CA LYS A 65 -1.43 -12.56 12.29
C LYS A 65 -2.57 -11.86 11.55
N GLU A 66 -3.55 -12.62 11.10
CA GLU A 66 -4.65 -12.03 10.34
C GLU A 66 -5.38 -10.97 11.15
N LEU A 67 -5.74 -11.31 12.38
CA LEU A 67 -6.45 -10.35 13.23
C LEU A 67 -5.60 -9.12 13.50
N GLU A 68 -4.31 -9.33 13.74
CA GLU A 68 -3.41 -8.21 13.99
C GLU A 68 -3.39 -7.26 12.79
N ASP A 69 -3.30 -7.80 11.58
CA ASP A 69 -3.30 -6.97 10.38
C ASP A 69 -4.61 -6.22 10.22
N LEU A 70 -5.72 -6.89 10.50
CA LEU A 70 -7.02 -6.23 10.39
C LEU A 70 -7.18 -5.12 11.42
N LEU A 71 -6.66 -5.33 12.63
CA LEU A 71 -6.70 -4.29 13.64
C LEU A 71 -5.83 -3.09 13.26
N LYS A 72 -4.71 -3.34 12.60
CA LYS A 72 -3.89 -2.26 12.10
C LYS A 72 -4.60 -1.50 11.00
N ALA A 73 -5.26 -2.20 10.09
CA ALA A 73 -6.05 -1.54 9.06
C ALA A 73 -7.13 -0.67 9.68
N LYS A 74 -7.79 -1.20 10.70
CA LYS A 74 -8.83 -0.46 11.39
C LYS A 74 -8.28 0.78 12.05
N TRP A 75 -7.11 0.67 12.66
CA TRP A 75 -6.49 1.82 13.33
C TRP A 75 -6.25 2.97 12.36
N TYR A 76 -5.71 2.66 11.19
CA TYR A 76 -5.43 3.71 10.20
C TYR A 76 -6.72 4.31 9.64
N LEU A 77 -7.72 3.46 9.41
CA LEU A 77 -9.00 3.95 8.93
C LEU A 77 -9.67 4.85 9.96
N ASP A 78 -9.68 4.42 11.21
CA ASP A 78 -10.26 5.21 12.30
C ASP A 78 -9.55 6.54 12.44
N ARG A 79 -8.24 6.54 12.28
CA ARG A 79 -7.47 7.77 12.37
C ARG A 79 -7.84 8.75 11.28
N LYS A 80 -8.04 8.24 10.07
CA LYS A 80 -8.45 9.09 8.96
C LYS A 80 -9.82 9.70 9.23
N ILE A 81 -10.73 8.87 9.69
CA ILE A 81 -12.09 9.33 10.01
C ILE A 81 -12.03 10.43 11.07
N LYS A 82 -11.25 10.20 12.11
CA LYS A 82 -11.13 11.16 13.18
C LYS A 82 -10.53 12.48 12.70
N ASN A 83 -9.54 12.41 11.82
CA ASN A 83 -8.95 13.62 11.27
C ASN A 83 -9.96 14.42 10.48
N ILE A 84 -10.80 13.76 9.70
CA ILE A 84 -11.84 14.44 8.95
C ILE A 84 -12.85 15.08 9.90
N GLN A 85 -13.25 14.35 10.93
CA GLN A 85 -14.18 14.86 11.92
C GLN A 85 -13.63 16.07 12.66
N ASN A 86 -12.31 16.12 12.82
CA ASN A 86 -11.66 17.23 13.50
C ASN A 86 -11.22 18.34 12.56
N GLY A 87 -11.57 18.25 11.28
CA GLY A 87 -11.27 19.30 10.32
C GLY A 87 -9.84 19.30 9.80
N LYS A 88 -9.22 18.17 9.82
CA LYS A 88 -7.83 18.08 9.33
C LYS A 88 -7.71 17.49 7.96
#